data_c80983fdc62ef5856ba58371cb6ced4f
#
_entry.id   c80983fdc62ef5856ba58371cb6ced4f
#
_cell.length_a   1.000
_cell.length_b   1.000
_cell.length_c   1.000
_cell.angle_alpha   90.00
_cell.angle_beta   90.00
_cell.angle_gamma   90.00
#
_symmetry.space_group_name_H-M   'P 1'
#
loop_
_entity.id
_entity.type
_entity.pdbx_description
1 polymer ?
#
loop_
_entity_poly.entity_id
_entity_poly.type
_entity_poly.pdbx_seq_one_letter_code
_entity_poly.pdbx_strand_id
1 'polypeptide(L)'
;MVLRAGFHGTVGQPSAQVIDGSLKFNEDHNNYLKITPGSNGNRRTWTWSGWVKRNTFGSSLMSRFFMGGTTSTSSGNAVIAFYQDRLFWQIHSSSERITTNRLFRDTGWYHIVVALDTTLASDFGTSERVKIYVNGKRERQFSTEGYP
;
A
#
# COMPACT_ATOMS: atom_id res chain seq x y z
N MET A 1 -20.57 23.16 -7.71
CA MET A 1 -19.76 23.72 -8.82
C MET A 1 -18.62 22.77 -9.08
N VAL A 2 -18.69 21.98 -10.15
CA VAL A 2 -17.66 20.98 -10.49
C VAL A 2 -16.73 21.63 -11.50
N LEU A 3 -15.47 21.87 -11.11
CA LEU A 3 -14.44 22.32 -12.04
C LEU A 3 -14.02 21.12 -12.92
N ARG A 4 -14.48 21.10 -14.17
CA ARG A 4 -13.89 20.26 -15.22
C ARG A 4 -12.66 20.96 -15.77
N ALA A 5 -11.47 20.52 -15.40
CA ALA A 5 -10.25 20.88 -16.11
C ALA A 5 -10.18 20.01 -17.39
N GLY A 6 -10.62 20.54 -18.51
CA GLY A 6 -10.43 19.92 -19.80
C GLY A 6 -8.99 20.08 -20.26
N PHE A 7 -8.18 19.03 -20.21
CA PHE A 7 -6.92 18.98 -20.93
C PHE A 7 -7.18 18.50 -22.36
N HIS A 8 -6.96 19.36 -23.34
CA HIS A 8 -6.84 18.94 -24.73
C HIS A 8 -5.47 18.26 -24.91
N GLY A 9 -5.43 16.94 -24.78
CA GLY A 9 -4.22 16.17 -25.05
C GLY A 9 -3.97 16.01 -26.54
N THR A 10 -2.74 16.19 -26.96
CA THR A 10 -2.20 15.82 -28.28
C THR A 10 -2.37 14.32 -28.53
N VAL A 11 -2.57 13.95 -29.77
CA VAL A 11 -2.74 12.58 -30.27
C VAL A 11 -1.67 11.65 -29.70
N GLY A 12 -2.09 10.63 -28.92
CA GLY A 12 -1.21 9.57 -28.42
C GLY A 12 -1.03 9.50 -26.90
N GLN A 13 -1.60 10.39 -26.12
CA GLN A 13 -1.61 10.22 -24.65
C GLN A 13 -2.81 9.34 -24.24
N PRO A 14 -2.58 8.30 -23.41
CA PRO A 14 -3.71 7.57 -22.84
C PRO A 14 -4.58 8.54 -22.04
N SER A 15 -5.89 8.50 -22.24
CA SER A 15 -6.82 9.32 -21.46
C SER A 15 -6.59 9.08 -19.97
N ALA A 16 -6.48 10.16 -19.21
CA ALA A 16 -6.37 10.06 -17.75
C ALA A 16 -7.56 9.24 -17.23
N GLN A 17 -7.28 8.25 -16.40
CA GLN A 17 -8.33 7.45 -15.78
C GLN A 17 -9.16 8.36 -14.85
N VAL A 18 -10.45 8.45 -15.10
CA VAL A 18 -11.39 9.14 -14.24
C VAL A 18 -11.91 8.15 -13.19
N ILE A 19 -11.78 8.50 -11.93
CA ILE A 19 -12.34 7.74 -10.80
C ILE A 19 -13.55 8.51 -10.29
N ASP A 20 -14.75 8.00 -10.57
CA ASP A 20 -16.01 8.69 -10.26
C ASP A 20 -16.45 8.55 -8.80
N GLY A 21 -15.77 7.73 -8.01
CA GLY A 21 -16.14 7.52 -6.62
C GLY A 21 -15.06 6.87 -5.77
N SER A 22 -15.31 6.80 -4.49
CA SER A 22 -14.47 6.11 -3.52
C SER A 22 -15.31 5.27 -2.57
N LEU A 23 -14.72 4.20 -2.03
CA LEU A 23 -15.33 3.39 -0.98
C LEU A 23 -14.89 3.90 0.38
N LYS A 24 -15.86 4.08 1.29
CA LYS A 24 -15.60 4.36 2.69
C LYS A 24 -15.78 3.07 3.48
N PHE A 25 -14.76 2.72 4.23
CA PHE A 25 -14.81 1.61 5.19
C PHE A 25 -15.01 2.18 6.59
N ASN A 26 -16.03 1.69 7.29
CA ASN A 26 -16.34 2.11 8.65
C ASN A 26 -15.88 1.00 9.62
N GLU A 27 -15.12 1.38 10.65
CA GLU A 27 -14.58 0.47 11.65
C GLU A 27 -15.70 -0.24 12.43
N ASP A 28 -16.78 0.47 12.73
CA ASP A 28 -17.91 -0.06 13.53
C ASP A 28 -18.67 -1.22 12.87
N HIS A 29 -18.50 -1.42 11.57
CA HIS A 29 -19.26 -2.38 10.78
C HIS A 29 -18.43 -3.50 10.16
N ASN A 30 -17.13 -3.61 10.48
CA ASN A 30 -16.23 -4.62 9.90
C ASN A 30 -16.29 -4.67 8.36
N ASN A 31 -16.39 -3.51 7.72
CA ASN A 31 -16.54 -3.44 6.27
C ASN A 31 -15.21 -3.82 5.58
N TYR A 32 -15.29 -4.73 4.63
CA TYR A 32 -14.13 -5.12 3.81
C TYR A 32 -14.58 -5.56 2.42
N LEU A 33 -13.64 -5.49 1.47
CA LEU A 33 -13.77 -6.16 0.19
C LEU A 33 -12.92 -7.43 0.20
N LYS A 34 -13.46 -8.51 -0.33
CA LYS A 34 -12.75 -9.79 -0.42
C LYS A 34 -12.80 -10.32 -1.85
N ILE A 35 -11.67 -10.79 -2.31
CA ILE A 35 -11.54 -11.60 -3.52
C ILE A 35 -10.85 -12.91 -3.17
N THR A 36 -11.33 -14.01 -3.72
CA THR A 36 -10.66 -15.30 -3.65
C THR A 36 -10.22 -15.67 -5.07
N PRO A 37 -8.92 -15.56 -5.39
CA PRO A 37 -8.42 -15.92 -6.71
C PRO A 37 -8.66 -17.40 -7.01
N GLY A 38 -9.05 -17.72 -8.24
CA GLY A 38 -9.26 -19.12 -8.68
C GLY A 38 -7.95 -19.92 -8.84
N SER A 39 -6.81 -19.25 -8.87
CA SER A 39 -5.48 -19.88 -8.96
C SER A 39 -4.46 -19.07 -8.17
N ASN A 40 -3.34 -19.72 -7.79
CA ASN A 40 -2.24 -19.03 -7.13
C ASN A 40 -1.58 -18.00 -8.08
N GLY A 41 -1.46 -16.76 -7.64
CA GLY A 41 -0.65 -15.74 -8.31
C GLY A 41 0.86 -15.90 -8.01
N ASN A 42 1.63 -15.00 -8.60
CA ASN A 42 3.07 -14.93 -8.30
C ASN A 42 3.27 -14.35 -6.89
N ARG A 43 3.86 -15.17 -6.00
CA ARG A 43 4.13 -14.75 -4.61
C ARG A 43 5.47 -14.04 -4.45
N ARG A 44 6.35 -14.14 -5.43
CA ARG A 44 7.71 -13.60 -5.37
C ARG A 44 7.83 -12.21 -5.97
N THR A 45 6.95 -11.90 -6.92
CA THR A 45 6.92 -10.60 -7.60
C THR A 45 5.48 -10.13 -7.72
N TRP A 46 5.17 -9.00 -7.11
CA TRP A 46 3.86 -8.37 -7.20
C TRP A 46 3.92 -6.88 -6.87
N THR A 47 2.91 -6.17 -7.29
CA THR A 47 2.76 -4.75 -6.98
C THR A 47 1.33 -4.50 -6.51
N TRP A 48 1.21 -3.78 -5.42
CA TRP A 48 -0.03 -3.17 -4.98
C TRP A 48 0.01 -1.67 -5.25
N SER A 49 -1.08 -1.10 -5.76
CA SER A 49 -1.20 0.33 -6.02
C SER A 49 -2.62 0.78 -5.73
N GLY A 50 -2.78 1.91 -5.05
CA GLY A 50 -4.08 2.46 -4.74
C GLY A 50 -4.04 3.87 -4.15
N TRP A 51 -5.19 4.54 -4.24
CA TRP A 51 -5.43 5.80 -3.55
C TRP A 51 -6.07 5.53 -2.20
N VAL A 52 -5.50 6.08 -1.15
CA VAL A 52 -5.94 5.88 0.22
C VAL A 52 -6.11 7.22 0.90
N LYS A 53 -7.22 7.38 1.62
CA LYS A 53 -7.48 8.53 2.48
C LYS A 53 -7.73 8.06 3.89
N ARG A 54 -7.06 8.67 4.85
CA ARG A 54 -7.24 8.38 6.28
C ARG A 54 -8.31 9.31 6.87
N ASN A 55 -9.07 8.76 7.79
CA ASN A 55 -10.04 9.52 8.60
C ASN A 55 -9.85 9.31 10.12
N THR A 56 -8.97 8.38 10.51
CA THR A 56 -8.67 8.08 11.91
C THR A 56 -7.15 8.10 12.11
N PHE A 57 -6.72 8.74 13.19
CA PHE A 57 -5.31 8.89 13.57
C PHE A 57 -5.11 8.38 14.99
N GLY A 58 -3.89 7.98 15.32
CA GLY A 58 -3.53 7.58 16.66
C GLY A 58 -2.50 6.46 16.70
N SER A 59 -1.84 6.34 17.82
CA SER A 59 -0.67 5.49 17.98
C SER A 59 -0.96 4.00 18.11
N SER A 60 -2.15 3.60 18.55
CA SER A 60 -2.47 2.19 18.83
C SER A 60 -3.28 1.49 17.73
N LEU A 61 -3.79 2.24 16.77
CA LEU A 61 -4.66 1.70 15.73
C LEU A 61 -3.86 1.26 14.49
N MET A 62 -4.15 0.06 14.01
CA MET A 62 -3.66 -0.43 12.73
C MET A 62 -4.80 -0.37 11.70
N SER A 63 -4.72 0.61 10.80
CA SER A 63 -5.69 0.76 9.70
C SER A 63 -5.20 -0.01 8.48
N ARG A 64 -5.66 -1.26 8.33
CA ARG A 64 -5.32 -2.12 7.20
C ARG A 64 -6.14 -1.74 5.98
N PHE A 65 -5.48 -1.51 4.85
CA PHE A 65 -6.14 -1.26 3.57
C PHE A 65 -5.82 -2.30 2.50
N PHE A 66 -4.87 -3.20 2.79
CA PHE A 66 -4.63 -4.40 2.02
C PHE A 66 -4.18 -5.54 2.94
N MET A 67 -4.73 -6.72 2.71
CA MET A 67 -4.28 -7.95 3.35
C MET A 67 -4.41 -9.10 2.35
N GLY A 68 -3.33 -9.83 2.15
CA GLY A 68 -3.31 -11.05 1.35
C GLY A 68 -2.85 -12.22 2.22
N GLY A 69 -3.64 -13.32 2.22
CA GLY A 69 -3.32 -14.50 3.01
C GLY A 69 -4.56 -15.30 3.39
N THR A 70 -4.34 -16.43 4.06
CA THR A 70 -5.41 -17.38 4.41
C THR A 70 -5.87 -17.31 5.86
N THR A 71 -5.13 -16.60 6.72
CA THR A 71 -5.40 -16.55 8.16
C THR A 71 -5.36 -15.12 8.68
N SER A 72 -6.05 -14.87 9.79
CA SER A 72 -6.01 -13.59 10.50
C SER A 72 -4.74 -13.40 11.34
N THR A 73 -3.90 -14.41 11.43
CA THR A 73 -2.65 -14.37 12.19
C THR A 73 -1.54 -13.68 11.39
N SER A 74 -0.60 -13.05 12.06
CA SER A 74 0.51 -12.30 11.45
C SER A 74 1.49 -13.17 10.65
N SER A 75 1.51 -14.47 10.87
CA SER A 75 2.37 -15.38 10.11
C SER A 75 1.66 -15.86 8.83
N GLY A 76 2.28 -15.63 7.68
CA GLY A 76 1.79 -16.06 6.37
C GLY A 76 0.90 -15.04 5.63
N ASN A 77 0.72 -13.85 6.16
CA ASN A 77 -0.05 -12.79 5.52
C ASN A 77 0.85 -11.66 5.03
N ALA A 78 0.50 -11.09 3.87
CA ALA A 78 1.01 -9.79 3.45
C ALA A 78 0.03 -8.71 3.96
N VAL A 79 0.54 -7.67 4.59
CA VAL A 79 -0.25 -6.55 5.13
C VAL A 79 0.32 -5.24 4.66
N ILE A 80 -0.55 -4.34 4.20
CA ILE A 80 -0.23 -2.92 4.02
C ILE A 80 -1.23 -2.13 4.86
N ALA A 81 -0.71 -1.29 5.74
CA ALA A 81 -1.52 -0.59 6.73
C ALA A 81 -0.92 0.77 7.10
N PHE A 82 -1.70 1.59 7.76
CA PHE A 82 -1.15 2.62 8.64
C PHE A 82 -1.11 2.09 10.07
N TYR A 83 0.05 2.20 10.70
CA TYR A 83 0.27 1.84 12.10
C TYR A 83 1.11 2.92 12.78
N GLN A 84 0.66 3.40 13.94
CA GLN A 84 1.29 4.53 14.63
C GLN A 84 1.51 5.75 13.71
N ASP A 85 0.51 6.05 12.89
CA ASP A 85 0.54 7.08 11.85
C ASP A 85 1.62 6.93 10.78
N ARG A 86 2.25 5.77 10.66
CA ARG A 86 3.28 5.46 9.67
C ARG A 86 2.76 4.45 8.67
N LEU A 87 3.26 4.50 7.45
CA LEU A 87 2.99 3.43 6.49
C LEU A 87 3.78 2.19 6.91
N PHE A 88 3.05 1.10 7.03
CA PHE A 88 3.51 -0.20 7.51
C PHE A 88 3.30 -1.24 6.43
N TRP A 89 4.32 -2.00 6.15
CA TRP A 89 4.29 -3.18 5.30
C TRP A 89 4.91 -4.36 6.05
N GLN A 90 4.29 -5.53 5.93
CA GLN A 90 4.79 -6.77 6.51
C GLN A 90 4.40 -7.95 5.63
N ILE A 91 5.29 -8.96 5.56
CA ILE A 91 5.03 -10.22 4.89
C ILE A 91 5.55 -11.35 5.79
N HIS A 92 4.82 -12.47 5.83
CA HIS A 92 5.19 -13.73 6.46
C HIS A 92 5.52 -13.67 7.96
N SER A 93 6.47 -12.86 8.36
CA SER A 93 6.93 -12.79 9.76
C SER A 93 7.11 -11.34 10.24
N SER A 94 7.26 -11.18 11.54
CA SER A 94 7.54 -9.86 12.14
C SER A 94 8.94 -9.32 11.79
N SER A 95 9.85 -10.19 11.34
CA SER A 95 11.19 -9.78 10.90
C SER A 95 11.19 -9.18 9.50
N GLU A 96 10.25 -9.59 8.64
CA GLU A 96 10.09 -9.06 7.29
C GLU A 96 9.08 -7.91 7.30
N ARG A 97 9.50 -6.78 7.83
CA ARG A 97 8.66 -5.62 8.10
C ARG A 97 9.37 -4.31 7.80
N ILE A 98 8.66 -3.41 7.13
CA ILE A 98 9.12 -2.06 6.85
C ILE A 98 8.12 -1.05 7.43
N THR A 99 8.64 -0.04 8.13
CA THR A 99 7.83 1.06 8.66
C THR A 99 8.48 2.37 8.26
N THR A 100 7.76 3.27 7.61
CA THR A 100 8.31 4.57 7.19
C THR A 100 8.64 5.47 8.39
N ASN A 101 9.65 6.34 8.24
CA ASN A 101 9.87 7.43 9.20
C ASN A 101 8.80 8.51 9.08
N ARG A 102 8.29 8.70 7.88
CA ARG A 102 7.24 9.66 7.59
C ARG A 102 5.97 9.37 8.38
N LEU A 103 5.37 10.42 8.93
CA LEU A 103 4.05 10.39 9.57
C LEU A 103 2.99 10.87 8.60
N PHE A 104 1.85 10.19 8.59
CA PHE A 104 0.69 10.46 7.74
C PHE A 104 -0.46 10.95 8.64
N ARG A 105 -0.48 12.24 8.96
CA ARG A 105 -1.41 12.85 9.94
C ARG A 105 -2.40 13.83 9.33
N ASP A 106 -2.53 13.85 8.03
CA ASP A 106 -3.54 14.66 7.36
C ASP A 106 -4.63 13.80 6.72
N THR A 107 -5.73 14.42 6.36
CA THR A 107 -6.88 13.80 5.71
C THR A 107 -6.81 13.88 4.18
N GLY A 108 -5.63 14.11 3.62
CA GLY A 108 -5.40 14.12 2.18
C GLY A 108 -5.46 12.74 1.56
N TRP A 109 -5.56 12.71 0.23
CA TRP A 109 -5.40 11.49 -0.55
C TRP A 109 -3.92 11.19 -0.77
N TYR A 110 -3.55 9.94 -0.56
CA TYR A 110 -2.22 9.40 -0.86
C TYR A 110 -2.32 8.34 -1.94
N HIS A 111 -1.57 8.50 -3.02
CA HIS A 111 -1.29 7.40 -3.93
C HIS A 111 -0.14 6.59 -3.36
N ILE A 112 -0.40 5.34 -3.00
CA ILE A 112 0.58 4.44 -2.41
C ILE A 112 0.85 3.32 -3.39
N VAL A 113 2.12 3.01 -3.60
CA VAL A 113 2.58 1.85 -4.37
C VAL A 113 3.55 1.05 -3.52
N VAL A 114 3.32 -0.24 -3.41
CA VAL A 114 4.25 -1.20 -2.80
C VAL A 114 4.59 -2.25 -3.83
N ALA A 115 5.84 -2.30 -4.24
CA ALA A 115 6.36 -3.30 -5.18
C ALA A 115 7.30 -4.26 -4.46
N LEU A 116 7.05 -5.55 -4.60
CA LEU A 116 7.87 -6.64 -4.08
C LEU A 116 8.51 -7.40 -5.23
N ASP A 117 9.82 -7.67 -5.09
CA ASP A 117 10.56 -8.59 -5.96
C ASP A 117 11.60 -9.35 -5.14
N THR A 118 11.24 -10.53 -4.67
CA THR A 118 12.14 -11.41 -3.90
C THR A 118 13.08 -12.25 -4.80
N THR A 119 13.01 -12.08 -6.12
CA THR A 119 13.92 -12.75 -7.06
C THR A 119 15.25 -12.02 -7.22
N LEU A 120 15.31 -10.76 -6.80
CA LEU A 120 16.54 -9.98 -6.83
C LEU A 120 17.60 -10.63 -5.94
N ALA A 121 18.80 -10.79 -6.49
CA ALA A 121 19.93 -11.30 -5.74
C ALA A 121 20.31 -10.37 -4.58
N SER A 122 20.94 -10.95 -3.54
CA SER A 122 21.42 -10.18 -2.38
C SER A 122 22.47 -9.12 -2.73
N ASP A 123 23.14 -9.28 -3.85
CA ASP A 123 24.19 -8.37 -4.35
C ASP A 123 23.65 -6.97 -4.69
N PHE A 124 22.36 -6.88 -5.04
CA PHE A 124 21.68 -5.59 -5.24
C PHE A 124 21.20 -4.94 -3.94
N GLY A 125 21.47 -5.56 -2.79
CA GLY A 125 20.96 -5.18 -1.49
C GLY A 125 19.49 -5.60 -1.28
N THR A 126 19.21 -6.20 -0.14
CA THR A 126 17.86 -6.66 0.19
C THR A 126 16.83 -5.52 0.19
N SER A 127 17.26 -4.28 0.41
CA SER A 127 16.44 -3.08 0.36
C SER A 127 15.81 -2.78 -1.02
N GLU A 128 16.34 -3.35 -2.10
CA GLU A 128 15.75 -3.21 -3.43
C GLU A 128 14.61 -4.21 -3.69
N ARG A 129 14.45 -5.22 -2.85
CA ARG A 129 13.37 -6.21 -2.96
C ARG A 129 12.00 -5.64 -2.63
N VAL A 130 11.94 -4.59 -1.81
CA VAL A 130 10.69 -3.89 -1.47
C VAL A 130 10.85 -2.41 -1.77
N LYS A 131 9.98 -1.88 -2.61
CA LYS A 131 9.96 -0.46 -2.97
C LYS A 131 8.63 0.14 -2.61
N ILE A 132 8.66 1.19 -1.80
CA ILE A 132 7.45 1.92 -1.39
C ILE A 132 7.50 3.31 -2.00
N TYR A 133 6.39 3.70 -2.62
CA TYR A 133 6.23 5.04 -3.19
C TYR A 133 4.98 5.70 -2.61
N VAL A 134 5.10 6.99 -2.33
CA VAL A 134 3.99 7.83 -1.88
C VAL A 134 3.91 9.04 -2.81
N ASN A 135 2.77 9.22 -3.45
CA ASN A 135 2.56 10.30 -4.42
C ASN A 135 3.67 10.38 -5.49
N GLY A 136 4.06 9.21 -6.01
CA GLY A 136 5.09 9.06 -7.04
C GLY A 136 6.54 9.18 -6.55
N LYS A 137 6.78 9.52 -5.28
CA LYS A 137 8.13 9.61 -4.70
C LYS A 137 8.47 8.36 -3.91
N ARG A 138 9.65 7.78 -4.16
CA ARG A 138 10.14 6.63 -3.41
C ARG A 138 10.47 7.03 -1.98
N GLU A 139 9.91 6.31 -1.01
CA GLU A 139 10.32 6.38 0.39
C GLU A 139 11.67 5.66 0.57
N ARG A 140 12.59 6.30 1.29
CA ARG A 140 13.94 5.79 1.53
C ARG A 140 14.35 5.89 3.00
N GLN A 141 13.49 6.40 3.86
CA GLN A 141 13.75 6.56 5.28
C GLN A 141 12.74 5.74 6.08
N PHE A 142 13.26 4.78 6.80
CA PHE A 142 12.45 3.85 7.56
C PHE A 142 12.85 3.83 9.03
N SER A 143 11.89 3.63 9.92
CA SER A 143 12.10 3.43 11.35
C SER A 143 12.31 1.95 11.69
N THR A 144 11.84 1.08 10.82
CA THR A 144 12.07 -0.37 10.89
C THR A 144 12.32 -0.87 9.48
N GLU A 145 13.34 -1.68 9.32
CA GLU A 145 13.72 -2.28 8.05
C GLU A 145 13.99 -3.77 8.25
N GLY A 146 13.15 -4.60 7.64
CA GLY A 146 13.33 -6.04 7.52
C GLY A 146 12.84 -6.46 6.14
N TYR A 147 13.74 -6.99 5.33
CA TYR A 147 13.46 -7.36 3.93
C TYR A 147 13.45 -8.88 3.78
N PRO A 148 12.59 -9.44 2.92
CA PRO A 148 12.54 -10.86 2.62
C PRO A 148 13.72 -11.35 1.78
#